data_0c49a8f313a78eaa5f2612cc70b3a30d
#
_entry.id   0c49a8f313a78eaa5f2612cc70b3a30d
#
_cell.length_a   1.000
_cell.length_b   1.000
_cell.length_c   1.000
_cell.angle_alpha   90.00
_cell.angle_beta   90.00
_cell.angle_gamma   90.00
#
_symmetry.space_group_name_H-M   'P 1'
#
loop_
_entity.id
_entity.type
_entity.pdbx_description
1 polymer ?
#
loop_
_entity_poly.entity_id
_entity_poly.type
_entity_poly.pdbx_seq_one_letter_code
_entity_poly.pdbx_strand_id
1 'polypeptide(L)' 'MSDNVNKPEHYTFGKYECIDVIEELSKQNNLQGIEGFLYGNVIKYLWRYKHKNGVEDLQKAKWYLDKLISMYE' A
#
# COMPACT_ATOMS: atom_id res chain seq x y z
N MET A 1 -16.25 14.18 13.68
CA MET A 1 -15.36 13.66 12.61
C MET A 1 -15.66 12.20 12.34
N SER A 2 -15.87 11.89 11.09
CA SER A 2 -16.15 10.51 10.74
C SER A 2 -14.87 9.69 10.68
N ASP A 3 -14.83 8.60 11.42
CA ASP A 3 -13.68 7.71 11.39
C ASP A 3 -13.52 7.05 10.03
N ASN A 4 -14.62 6.96 9.25
CA ASN A 4 -14.57 6.35 7.93
C ASN A 4 -13.70 7.15 6.95
N VAL A 5 -13.60 8.44 7.18
CA VAL A 5 -12.75 9.30 6.35
C VAL A 5 -11.28 9.12 6.70
N ASN A 6 -10.98 9.12 7.99
CA ASN A 6 -9.60 9.06 8.47
C ASN A 6 -9.08 7.63 8.61
N LYS A 7 -9.97 6.68 8.89
CA LYS A 7 -9.61 5.29 9.13
C LYS A 7 -10.54 4.38 8.34
N PRO A 8 -10.35 4.31 7.01
CA PRO A 8 -11.20 3.44 6.21
C PRO A 8 -11.15 2.01 6.73
N GLU A 9 -12.31 1.41 6.89
CA GLU A 9 -12.46 0.13 7.55
C GLU A 9 -11.54 -0.95 7.01
N HIS A 10 -11.41 -1.01 5.69
CA HIS A 10 -10.64 -2.09 5.07
C HIS A 10 -9.13 -1.87 5.10
N TYR A 11 -8.65 -0.81 5.78
CA TYR A 11 -7.22 -0.54 5.92
C TYR A 11 -6.76 -0.56 7.37
N THR A 12 -7.63 -0.93 8.30
CA THR A 12 -7.32 -0.87 9.72
C THR A 12 -7.46 -2.23 10.37
N PHE A 13 -6.85 -3.24 9.76
CA PHE A 13 -6.88 -4.59 10.31
C PHE A 13 -5.76 -4.73 11.32
N GLY A 14 -6.12 -4.91 12.59
CA GLY A 14 -5.14 -5.09 13.65
C GLY A 14 -4.67 -3.76 14.22
N LYS A 15 -3.43 -3.73 14.67
CA LYS A 15 -2.89 -2.67 15.49
C LYS A 15 -2.50 -1.42 14.72
N TYR A 16 -2.08 -1.58 13.48
CA TYR A 16 -1.53 -0.48 12.70
C TYR A 16 -2.42 -0.16 11.51
N GLU A 17 -2.44 1.11 11.14
CA GLU A 17 -3.12 1.52 9.91
C GLU A 17 -2.16 1.40 8.73
N CYS A 18 -2.70 0.98 7.60
CA CYS A 18 -1.88 0.81 6.39
C CYS A 18 -1.14 2.08 6.03
N ILE A 19 -1.84 3.24 6.06
CA ILE A 19 -1.21 4.50 5.66
C ILE A 19 -0.03 4.87 6.56
N ASP A 20 -0.13 4.57 7.85
CA ASP A 20 0.96 4.87 8.77
C ASP A 20 2.20 4.03 8.47
N VAL A 21 1.98 2.77 8.11
CA VAL A 21 3.08 1.87 7.75
C VAL A 21 3.72 2.34 6.44
N ILE A 22 2.91 2.70 5.44
CA ILE A 22 3.42 3.22 4.18
C ILE A 22 4.25 4.47 4.42
N GLU A 23 3.75 5.38 5.25
CA GLU A 23 4.44 6.61 5.54
C GLU A 23 5.79 6.36 6.20
N GLU A 24 5.81 5.50 7.19
CA GLU A 24 7.05 5.18 7.90
C GLU A 24 8.08 4.54 6.97
N LEU A 25 7.64 3.57 6.17
CA LEU A 25 8.54 2.90 5.25
C LEU A 25 9.05 3.85 4.16
N SER A 26 8.20 4.77 3.72
CA SER A 26 8.61 5.76 2.73
C SER A 26 9.71 6.66 3.26
N LYS A 27 9.61 7.05 4.53
CA LYS A 27 10.64 7.86 5.18
C LYS A 27 11.94 7.10 5.32
N GLN A 28 11.86 5.87 5.80
CA GLN A 28 13.06 5.06 6.04
C GLN A 28 13.81 4.78 4.75
N ASN A 29 13.10 4.63 3.66
CA ASN A 29 13.70 4.31 2.37
C ASN A 29 13.87 5.52 1.47
N ASN A 30 13.54 6.71 1.96
CA ASN A 30 13.67 7.96 1.23
C ASN A 30 12.94 7.92 -0.12
N LEU A 31 11.73 7.39 -0.12
CA LEU A 31 10.94 7.26 -1.34
C LEU A 31 10.28 8.57 -1.68
N GLN A 32 10.33 8.96 -2.96
CA GLN A 32 9.77 10.21 -3.42
C GLN A 32 9.09 10.03 -4.76
N GLY A 33 8.12 10.89 -5.04
CA GLY A 33 7.46 10.93 -6.32
C GLY A 33 6.81 9.62 -6.71
N ILE A 34 7.02 9.23 -7.96
CA ILE A 34 6.40 8.03 -8.51
C ILE A 34 6.83 6.77 -7.77
N GLU A 35 8.07 6.72 -7.30
CA GLU A 35 8.55 5.56 -6.55
C GLU A 35 7.73 5.36 -5.29
N GLY A 36 7.46 6.44 -4.55
CA GLY A 36 6.63 6.38 -3.35
C GLY A 36 5.22 5.94 -3.66
N PHE A 37 4.66 6.44 -4.76
CA PHE A 37 3.32 6.07 -5.20
C PHE A 37 3.23 4.57 -5.50
N LEU A 38 4.19 4.05 -6.25
CA LEU A 38 4.19 2.64 -6.61
C LEU A 38 4.38 1.76 -5.38
N TYR A 39 5.31 2.12 -4.52
CA TYR A 39 5.56 1.39 -3.29
C TYR A 39 4.31 1.35 -2.42
N GLY A 40 3.66 2.50 -2.24
CA GLY A 40 2.46 2.58 -1.43
C GLY A 40 1.34 1.69 -1.94
N ASN A 41 1.19 1.63 -3.27
CA ASN A 41 0.16 0.77 -3.85
C ASN A 41 0.46 -0.71 -3.65
N VAL A 42 1.73 -1.11 -3.74
CA VAL A 42 2.11 -2.50 -3.44
C VAL A 42 1.70 -2.84 -2.02
N ILE A 43 2.08 -1.99 -1.05
CA ILE A 43 1.77 -2.24 0.36
C ILE A 43 0.25 -2.29 0.57
N LYS A 44 -0.47 -1.34 -0.03
CA LYS A 44 -1.93 -1.26 0.15
C LYS A 44 -2.61 -2.55 -0.29
N TYR A 45 -2.27 -3.06 -1.45
CA TYR A 45 -2.94 -4.26 -1.97
C TYR A 45 -2.53 -5.50 -1.20
N LEU A 46 -1.28 -5.60 -0.77
CA LEU A 46 -0.85 -6.70 0.08
C LEU A 46 -1.51 -6.64 1.45
N TRP A 47 -1.75 -5.43 1.95
CA TRP A 47 -2.38 -5.23 3.25
C TRP A 47 -3.79 -5.79 3.29
N ARG A 48 -4.55 -5.60 2.20
CA ARG A 48 -5.99 -5.82 2.25
C ARG A 48 -6.47 -7.07 1.52
N TYR A 49 -5.62 -7.79 0.81
CA TYR A 49 -6.11 -8.81 -0.12
C TYR A 49 -6.98 -9.88 0.54
N LYS A 50 -6.67 -10.28 1.76
CA LYS A 50 -7.44 -11.32 2.46
C LYS A 50 -8.86 -10.85 2.82
N HIS A 51 -9.02 -9.54 2.97
CA HIS A 51 -10.28 -8.97 3.45
C HIS A 51 -11.06 -8.23 2.37
N LYS A 52 -10.54 -8.21 1.15
CA LYS A 52 -11.18 -7.42 0.10
C LYS A 52 -11.35 -8.24 -1.17
N ASN A 53 -10.39 -8.21 -2.08
CA ASN A 53 -10.56 -8.81 -3.40
C ASN A 53 -9.69 -10.03 -3.65
N GLY A 54 -8.99 -10.53 -2.64
CA GLY A 54 -8.22 -11.77 -2.78
C GLY A 54 -7.17 -11.69 -3.88
N VAL A 55 -7.19 -12.68 -4.77
CA VAL A 55 -6.19 -12.79 -5.82
C VAL A 55 -6.12 -11.55 -6.69
N GLU A 56 -7.26 -10.89 -6.92
CA GLU A 56 -7.27 -9.67 -7.72
C GLU A 56 -6.36 -8.61 -7.10
N ASP A 57 -6.41 -8.45 -5.77
CA ASP A 57 -5.54 -7.51 -5.09
C ASP A 57 -4.07 -7.92 -5.19
N LEU A 58 -3.79 -9.22 -5.13
CA LEU A 58 -2.42 -9.70 -5.30
C LEU A 58 -1.91 -9.40 -6.70
N GLN A 59 -2.76 -9.53 -7.71
CA GLN A 59 -2.38 -9.22 -9.08
C GLN A 59 -2.13 -7.72 -9.25
N LYS A 60 -2.91 -6.89 -8.57
CA LYS A 60 -2.68 -5.45 -8.58
C LYS A 60 -1.36 -5.11 -7.91
N ALA A 61 -1.08 -5.74 -6.76
CA ALA A 61 0.20 -5.54 -6.10
C ALA A 61 1.36 -5.90 -7.03
N LYS A 62 1.22 -7.01 -7.76
CA LYS A 62 2.24 -7.44 -8.69
C LYS A 62 2.44 -6.42 -9.80
N TRP A 63 1.35 -5.85 -10.33
CA TRP A 63 1.46 -4.85 -11.39
C TRP A 63 2.28 -3.65 -10.93
N TYR A 64 1.97 -3.15 -9.73
CA TYR A 64 2.70 -2.00 -9.20
C TYR A 64 4.14 -2.36 -8.86
N LEU A 65 4.37 -3.57 -8.38
CA LEU A 65 5.73 -4.02 -8.09
C LEU A 65 6.56 -4.16 -9.36
N ASP A 66 5.98 -4.72 -10.42
CA ASP A 66 6.66 -4.83 -11.70
C ASP A 66 7.05 -3.45 -12.23
N LYS A 67 6.15 -2.50 -12.08
CA LYS A 67 6.41 -1.12 -12.49
C LYS A 67 7.56 -0.53 -11.68
N LEU A 68 7.56 -0.79 -10.37
CA LEU A 68 8.61 -0.31 -9.49
C LEU A 68 9.96 -0.92 -9.88
N ILE A 69 9.98 -2.21 -10.17
CA ILE A 69 11.20 -2.88 -10.62
C ILE A 69 11.73 -2.24 -11.89
N SER A 70 10.83 -1.86 -12.81
CA SER A 70 11.24 -1.29 -14.08
C SER A 70 11.98 0.03 -13.92
N MET A 71 11.82 0.71 -12.79
CA MET A 71 12.56 1.94 -12.53
C MET A 71 14.05 1.70 -12.31
N TYR A 72 14.43 0.47 -12.02
CA TYR A 72 15.80 0.11 -11.69
C TYR A 72 16.45 -0.75 -12.78
N GLU A 73 15.74 -0.98 -13.86
CA GLU A 73 16.29 -1.69 -15.03
C GLU A 73 16.78 -0.71 -16.09
#